data_6522880d98b1f01aca33ec38d9e07ca2
#
_entry.id   6522880d98b1f01aca33ec38d9e07ca2
#
_cell.length_a   1.000
_cell.length_b   1.000
_cell.length_c   1.000
_cell.angle_alpha   90.00
_cell.angle_beta   90.00
_cell.angle_gamma   90.00
#
_symmetry.space_group_name_H-M   'P 1'
#
loop_
_entity.id
_entity.type
_entity.pdbx_description
1 polymer ?
#
loop_
_entity_poly.entity_id
_entity_poly.type
_entity_poly.pdbx_seq_one_letter_code
_entity_poly.pdbx_strand_id
1 'polypeptide(L)'
;NIIMRLTKLYLHNIGPFQDSEMELLAEEQVEALKKDPSLPLPVVIITGENGTGKSVILDAIRTVLSGVTKLERDIVADHNDFKISLDYLEKSTQKNVSSDSLNRYKALGVDTNDSRLNEIITDQEAAEKVDWIVDYWSPDLDTGSFKISNLSTINPQAQMNTPFLKTFENSKVNQFICNLDYLRGSDKEEEKHEGQYLYDLLSSMLSDCLADGRFLYVARKSMMPMVEVRGKELPLDKLSMGNLLLFNHFVSTLYRMYIVSQRLHIPIEQVNRLHGVLLIDEIENHLHPKWQRKIIGLIQKYFPNLQLIVTTHSPFVVTAVDNSKVFVCVSRTDHSEILDVTESYSNLPVDEVLSGAVFGEVGPFNTQIADLLRKRKNAAEEGNKEEQDKIEKKLLELNSSYFGFLDLSSMLA
;
A
#
# COMPACT_ATOMS: atom_id res chain seq x y z
N ASN A 1 -0.95 -23.41 9.07
CA ASN A 1 -0.91 -22.12 8.35
C ASN A 1 0.34 -22.08 7.50
N ILE A 2 0.17 -21.77 6.22
CA ILE A 2 1.28 -21.64 5.28
C ILE A 2 1.76 -20.20 5.37
N ILE A 3 3.02 -20.03 5.80
CA ILE A 3 3.66 -18.72 5.81
C ILE A 3 4.52 -18.61 4.58
N MET A 4 4.10 -17.82 3.59
CA MET A 4 4.89 -17.45 2.43
C MET A 4 5.35 -15.99 2.57
N ARG A 5 6.60 -15.72 2.16
CA ARG A 5 7.22 -14.39 2.21
C ARG A 5 7.91 -14.12 0.89
N LEU A 6 7.54 -13.07 0.20
CA LEU A 6 8.22 -12.65 -1.03
C LEU A 6 9.61 -12.13 -0.67
N THR A 7 10.63 -12.62 -1.37
CA THR A 7 12.03 -12.32 -1.03
C THR A 7 12.73 -11.50 -2.09
N LYS A 8 12.46 -11.76 -3.38
CA LYS A 8 13.18 -11.11 -4.49
C LYS A 8 12.31 -11.07 -5.74
N LEU A 9 12.36 -9.95 -6.45
CA LEU A 9 11.72 -9.75 -7.75
C LEU A 9 12.77 -9.45 -8.81
N TYR A 10 12.66 -10.09 -9.98
CA TYR A 10 13.42 -9.79 -11.18
C TYR A 10 12.48 -9.48 -12.35
N LEU A 11 12.80 -8.42 -13.08
CA LEU A 11 12.05 -7.92 -14.23
C LEU A 11 12.97 -7.80 -15.44
N HIS A 12 12.58 -8.40 -16.57
CA HIS A 12 13.22 -8.25 -17.87
C HIS A 12 12.19 -7.82 -18.91
N ASN A 13 12.44 -6.70 -19.58
CA ASN A 13 11.54 -6.10 -20.59
C ASN A 13 10.10 -5.93 -20.08
N ILE A 14 9.96 -5.44 -18.86
CA ILE A 14 8.67 -5.17 -18.21
C ILE A 14 8.52 -3.66 -17.99
N GLY A 15 7.51 -3.05 -18.62
CA GLY A 15 7.32 -1.61 -18.61
C GLY A 15 8.59 -0.86 -19.00
N PRO A 16 9.07 0.09 -18.20
CA PRO A 16 10.29 0.83 -18.47
C PRO A 16 11.57 0.08 -18.04
N PHE A 17 11.47 -1.12 -17.46
CA PHE A 17 12.61 -1.87 -16.94
C PHE A 17 13.14 -2.83 -17.99
N GLN A 18 14.42 -2.69 -18.36
CA GLN A 18 15.12 -3.61 -19.26
C GLN A 18 15.61 -4.83 -18.48
N ASP A 19 16.39 -4.60 -17.42
CA ASP A 19 16.82 -5.59 -16.44
C ASP A 19 16.88 -4.95 -15.07
N SER A 20 16.04 -5.42 -14.16
CA SER A 20 15.95 -4.86 -12.82
C SER A 20 15.70 -5.93 -11.79
N GLU A 21 16.32 -5.77 -10.64
CA GLU A 21 16.24 -6.69 -9.52
C GLU A 21 15.89 -5.92 -8.24
N MET A 22 15.02 -6.49 -7.42
CA MET A 22 14.63 -5.96 -6.12
C MET A 22 14.75 -7.05 -5.05
N GLU A 23 15.63 -6.85 -4.09
CA GLU A 23 15.67 -7.66 -2.88
C GLU A 23 14.65 -7.12 -1.89
N LEU A 24 13.46 -7.73 -1.85
CA LEU A 24 12.38 -7.35 -0.93
C LEU A 24 12.74 -7.67 0.54
N LEU A 25 13.55 -8.69 0.74
CA LEU A 25 14.15 -9.08 2.02
C LEU A 25 15.64 -9.28 1.81
N ALA A 26 16.48 -8.70 2.69
CA ALA A 26 17.91 -8.94 2.66
C ALA A 26 18.23 -10.43 2.98
N GLU A 27 19.36 -10.95 2.49
CA GLU A 27 19.74 -12.36 2.71
C GLU A 27 19.78 -12.74 4.19
N GLU A 28 20.25 -11.86 5.06
CA GLU A 28 20.29 -12.06 6.51
C GLU A 28 18.88 -12.17 7.11
N GLN A 29 17.93 -11.40 6.61
CA GLN A 29 16.52 -11.49 7.01
C GLN A 29 15.89 -12.80 6.54
N VAL A 30 16.21 -13.24 5.32
CA VAL A 30 15.75 -14.54 4.79
C VAL A 30 16.27 -15.68 5.65
N GLU A 31 17.56 -15.67 6.02
CA GLU A 31 18.15 -16.70 6.90
C GLU A 31 17.56 -16.66 8.32
N ALA A 32 17.26 -15.47 8.83
CA ALA A 32 16.59 -15.33 10.13
C ALA A 32 15.15 -15.89 10.09
N LEU A 33 14.40 -15.60 9.03
CA LEU A 33 13.02 -16.09 8.82
C LEU A 33 12.93 -17.60 8.61
N LYS A 34 13.97 -18.23 8.04
CA LYS A 34 14.06 -19.70 7.96
C LYS A 34 14.11 -20.34 9.34
N LYS A 35 14.72 -19.65 10.32
CA LYS A 35 14.82 -20.10 11.71
C LYS A 35 13.59 -19.74 12.53
N ASP A 36 13.09 -18.56 12.36
CA ASP A 36 11.89 -18.03 13.03
C ASP A 36 10.97 -17.31 12.06
N PRO A 37 9.95 -18.00 11.52
CA PRO A 37 8.99 -17.41 10.58
C PRO A 37 8.10 -16.31 11.18
N SER A 38 8.13 -16.10 12.49
CA SER A 38 7.32 -15.10 13.19
C SER A 38 7.97 -13.71 13.25
N LEU A 39 9.20 -13.59 12.82
CA LEU A 39 9.92 -12.31 12.82
C LEU A 39 9.18 -11.25 11.98
N PRO A 40 9.20 -9.99 12.45
CA PRO A 40 8.56 -8.89 11.74
C PRO A 40 9.23 -8.64 10.39
N LEU A 41 8.40 -8.37 9.37
CA LEU A 41 8.87 -8.04 8.03
C LEU A 41 9.06 -6.52 7.89
N PRO A 42 10.05 -6.09 7.11
CA PRO A 42 10.13 -4.68 6.72
C PRO A 42 8.96 -4.34 5.79
N VAL A 43 8.51 -3.09 5.86
CA VAL A 43 7.62 -2.53 4.86
C VAL A 43 8.45 -2.14 3.64
N VAL A 44 8.12 -2.69 2.49
CA VAL A 44 8.78 -2.33 1.23
C VAL A 44 8.11 -1.07 0.68
N ILE A 45 8.87 -0.01 0.55
CA ILE A 45 8.42 1.29 0.05
C ILE A 45 9.12 1.58 -1.27
N ILE A 46 8.33 1.85 -2.32
CA ILE A 46 8.79 2.16 -3.66
C ILE A 46 8.42 3.60 -3.95
N THR A 47 9.41 4.45 -4.19
CA THR A 47 9.20 5.87 -4.51
C THR A 47 9.88 6.26 -5.83
N GLY A 48 9.74 7.49 -6.26
CA GLY A 48 10.30 8.01 -7.51
C GLY A 48 9.32 8.90 -8.26
N GLU A 49 9.77 9.53 -9.33
CA GLU A 49 8.94 10.41 -10.16
C GLU A 49 7.79 9.67 -10.86
N ASN A 50 6.85 10.44 -11.42
CA ASN A 50 5.77 9.90 -12.23
C ASN A 50 6.32 9.24 -13.51
N GLY A 51 5.73 8.13 -13.90
CA GLY A 51 6.13 7.42 -15.12
C GLY A 51 7.38 6.54 -15.01
N THR A 52 8.03 6.47 -13.84
CA THR A 52 9.24 5.65 -13.65
C THR A 52 8.98 4.15 -13.48
N GLY A 53 7.71 3.73 -13.41
CA GLY A 53 7.33 2.31 -13.38
C GLY A 53 6.96 1.74 -12.01
N LYS A 54 6.76 2.56 -10.99
CA LYS A 54 6.36 2.08 -9.64
C LYS A 54 5.15 1.15 -9.66
N SER A 55 4.06 1.56 -10.29
CA SER A 55 2.85 0.74 -10.39
C SER A 55 3.05 -0.51 -11.27
N VAL A 56 3.98 -0.47 -12.23
CA VAL A 56 4.35 -1.63 -13.06
C VAL A 56 4.96 -2.74 -12.19
N ILE A 57 5.74 -2.38 -11.18
CA ILE A 57 6.32 -3.35 -10.24
C ILE A 57 5.19 -4.08 -9.49
N LEU A 58 4.20 -3.36 -8.99
CA LEU A 58 3.04 -3.98 -8.32
C LEU A 58 2.23 -4.86 -9.29
N ASP A 59 2.03 -4.41 -10.52
CA ASP A 59 1.32 -5.19 -11.52
C ASP A 59 2.08 -6.46 -11.91
N ALA A 60 3.40 -6.43 -11.98
CA ALA A 60 4.22 -7.61 -12.22
C ALA A 60 4.05 -8.65 -11.10
N ILE A 61 4.10 -8.21 -9.84
CA ILE A 61 3.85 -9.09 -8.68
C ILE A 61 2.42 -9.66 -8.71
N ARG A 62 1.42 -8.80 -8.96
CA ARG A 62 0.01 -9.23 -9.07
C ARG A 62 -0.17 -10.31 -10.13
N THR A 63 0.42 -10.11 -11.30
CA THR A 63 0.25 -10.99 -12.44
C THR A 63 0.79 -12.38 -12.16
N VAL A 64 2.00 -12.49 -11.62
CA VAL A 64 2.60 -13.81 -11.34
C VAL A 64 1.94 -14.51 -10.15
N LEU A 65 1.35 -13.77 -9.22
CA LEU A 65 0.63 -14.35 -8.08
C LEU A 65 -0.85 -14.65 -8.35
N SER A 66 -1.45 -14.02 -9.35
CA SER A 66 -2.84 -14.26 -9.77
C SER A 66 -2.99 -15.21 -10.96
N GLY A 67 -1.90 -15.56 -11.59
CA GLY A 67 -1.88 -16.44 -12.76
C GLY A 67 -2.40 -15.76 -14.03
N VAL A 68 -3.30 -16.42 -14.74
CA VAL A 68 -3.80 -16.07 -16.08
C VAL A 68 -4.64 -14.77 -16.13
N THR A 69 -4.69 -14.02 -15.07
CA THR A 69 -5.53 -12.83 -15.00
C THR A 69 -4.99 -11.73 -15.90
N LYS A 70 -5.80 -11.28 -16.85
CA LYS A 70 -5.46 -10.15 -17.72
C LYS A 70 -5.52 -8.86 -16.92
N LEU A 71 -4.40 -8.19 -16.80
CA LEU A 71 -4.33 -6.84 -16.22
C LEU A 71 -5.02 -5.82 -17.13
N GLU A 72 -5.45 -4.71 -16.56
CA GLU A 72 -6.09 -3.61 -17.30
C GLU A 72 -5.14 -2.97 -18.31
N ARG A 73 -3.83 -2.98 -18.01
CA ARG A 73 -2.77 -2.49 -18.90
C ARG A 73 -1.77 -3.58 -19.23
N ASP A 74 -1.25 -3.51 -20.43
CA ASP A 74 -0.13 -4.35 -20.86
C ASP A 74 1.17 -3.79 -20.24
N ILE A 75 1.83 -4.62 -19.42
CA ILE A 75 3.11 -4.26 -18.78
C ILE A 75 4.31 -4.84 -19.50
N VAL A 76 4.13 -5.63 -20.57
CA VAL A 76 5.21 -6.28 -21.30
C VAL A 76 5.73 -5.35 -22.38
N ALA A 77 7.01 -4.99 -22.32
CA ALA A 77 7.64 -4.13 -23.30
C ALA A 77 8.00 -4.87 -24.60
N ASP A 78 8.44 -6.11 -24.50
CA ASP A 78 8.68 -7.00 -25.65
C ASP A 78 8.03 -8.36 -25.41
N HIS A 79 6.96 -8.66 -26.12
CA HIS A 79 6.20 -9.90 -25.98
C HIS A 79 6.94 -11.17 -26.42
N ASN A 80 8.07 -11.04 -27.13
CA ASN A 80 8.89 -12.17 -27.56
C ASN A 80 10.06 -12.44 -26.61
N ASP A 81 10.41 -11.46 -25.79
CA ASP A 81 11.54 -11.56 -24.88
C ASP A 81 11.25 -10.75 -23.61
N PHE A 82 10.62 -11.39 -22.63
CA PHE A 82 10.36 -10.80 -21.32
C PHE A 82 10.43 -11.85 -20.23
N LYS A 83 10.64 -11.40 -19.00
CA LYS A 83 10.55 -12.25 -17.82
C LYS A 83 10.14 -11.48 -16.58
N ILE A 84 9.23 -12.07 -15.82
CA ILE A 84 8.96 -11.72 -14.44
C ILE A 84 9.33 -12.94 -13.60
N SER A 85 10.18 -12.79 -12.61
CA SER A 85 10.56 -13.87 -11.70
C SER A 85 10.44 -13.39 -10.26
N LEU A 86 9.71 -14.13 -9.45
CA LEU A 86 9.44 -13.80 -8.06
C LEU A 86 9.86 -14.96 -7.16
N ASP A 87 10.87 -14.72 -6.34
CA ASP A 87 11.32 -15.66 -5.32
C ASP A 87 10.54 -15.44 -4.03
N TYR A 88 10.24 -16.53 -3.36
CA TYR A 88 9.56 -16.50 -2.06
C TYR A 88 10.05 -17.62 -1.15
N LEU A 89 9.91 -17.36 0.15
CA LEU A 89 10.19 -18.33 1.19
C LEU A 89 8.87 -18.94 1.65
N GLU A 90 8.75 -20.25 1.57
CA GLU A 90 7.68 -21.01 2.20
C GLU A 90 8.24 -21.82 3.34
N LYS A 91 7.91 -21.47 4.58
CA LYS A 91 8.58 -21.99 5.79
C LYS A 91 10.10 -21.78 5.70
N SER A 92 10.87 -22.83 5.51
CA SER A 92 12.34 -22.76 5.37
C SER A 92 12.81 -23.02 3.94
N THR A 93 11.90 -23.21 2.99
CA THR A 93 12.21 -23.58 1.61
C THR A 93 12.03 -22.40 0.69
N GLN A 94 13.08 -22.06 -0.05
CA GLN A 94 13.02 -21.03 -1.09
C GLN A 94 12.41 -21.63 -2.36
N LYS A 95 11.47 -20.91 -2.93
CA LYS A 95 10.70 -21.28 -4.13
C LYS A 95 10.65 -20.10 -5.09
N ASN A 96 10.21 -20.38 -6.32
CA ASN A 96 10.09 -19.39 -7.38
C ASN A 96 8.75 -19.54 -8.13
N VAL A 97 8.24 -18.41 -8.61
CA VAL A 97 7.16 -18.34 -9.58
C VAL A 97 7.58 -17.35 -10.67
N SER A 98 7.33 -17.67 -11.93
CA SER A 98 7.77 -16.84 -13.05
C SER A 98 6.78 -16.81 -14.21
N SER A 99 6.92 -15.81 -15.06
CA SER A 99 6.22 -15.70 -16.34
C SER A 99 7.19 -15.17 -17.39
N ASP A 100 7.32 -15.89 -18.50
CA ASP A 100 8.16 -15.54 -19.65
C ASP A 100 7.47 -15.79 -20.99
N SER A 101 6.17 -16.06 -20.95
CA SER A 101 5.40 -16.42 -22.13
C SER A 101 3.96 -15.91 -22.01
N LEU A 102 3.32 -15.75 -23.16
CA LEU A 102 1.89 -15.46 -23.25
C LEU A 102 1.13 -16.76 -23.54
N ASN A 103 -0.01 -16.92 -22.90
CA ASN A 103 -0.93 -17.99 -23.23
C ASN A 103 -1.70 -17.68 -24.53
N ARG A 104 -2.49 -18.66 -25.00
CA ARG A 104 -3.32 -18.55 -26.21
C ARG A 104 -4.28 -17.35 -26.23
N TYR A 105 -4.58 -16.76 -25.07
CA TYR A 105 -5.47 -15.60 -24.92
C TYR A 105 -4.69 -14.28 -24.79
N LYS A 106 -3.38 -14.29 -25.04
CA LYS A 106 -2.48 -13.15 -24.84
C LYS A 106 -2.42 -12.64 -23.42
N ALA A 107 -2.74 -13.49 -22.44
CA ALA A 107 -2.49 -13.25 -21.03
C ALA A 107 -1.16 -13.89 -20.61
N LEU A 108 -0.54 -13.37 -19.57
CA LEU A 108 0.72 -13.90 -19.05
C LEU A 108 0.55 -15.35 -18.59
N GLY A 109 1.35 -16.25 -19.14
CA GLY A 109 1.49 -17.62 -18.68
C GLY A 109 2.35 -17.63 -17.43
N VAL A 110 1.89 -18.26 -16.37
CA VAL A 110 2.66 -18.37 -15.12
C VAL A 110 3.17 -19.79 -14.97
N ASP A 111 4.46 -19.92 -14.68
CA ASP A 111 5.12 -21.18 -14.41
C ASP A 111 5.61 -21.21 -12.95
N THR A 112 5.33 -22.33 -12.29
CA THR A 112 5.75 -22.56 -10.91
C THR A 112 5.94 -24.05 -10.65
N ASN A 113 6.97 -24.38 -9.90
CA ASN A 113 7.17 -25.74 -9.37
C ASN A 113 6.39 -25.96 -8.04
N ASP A 114 5.67 -24.97 -7.57
CA ASP A 114 4.79 -25.07 -6.40
C ASP A 114 3.38 -25.51 -6.82
N SER A 115 3.03 -26.74 -6.49
CA SER A 115 1.71 -27.29 -6.81
C SER A 115 0.57 -26.46 -6.22
N ARG A 116 0.77 -25.82 -5.07
CA ARG A 116 -0.28 -25.02 -4.40
C ARG A 116 -0.47 -23.67 -5.07
N LEU A 117 0.61 -22.97 -5.41
CA LEU A 117 0.51 -21.75 -6.23
C LEU A 117 -0.09 -22.07 -7.59
N ASN A 118 0.30 -23.15 -8.20
CA ASN A 118 -0.28 -23.61 -9.45
C ASN A 118 -1.78 -23.92 -9.32
N GLU A 119 -2.21 -24.47 -8.20
CA GLU A 119 -3.63 -24.68 -7.89
C GLU A 119 -4.38 -23.36 -7.73
N ILE A 120 -3.80 -22.35 -7.02
CA ILE A 120 -4.38 -21.00 -6.91
C ILE A 120 -4.52 -20.35 -8.29
N ILE A 121 -3.52 -20.55 -9.14
CA ILE A 121 -3.40 -19.92 -10.46
C ILE A 121 -4.34 -20.59 -11.48
N THR A 122 -4.47 -21.92 -11.44
CA THR A 122 -5.16 -22.70 -12.49
C THR A 122 -6.56 -23.12 -12.13
N ASP A 123 -6.89 -23.28 -10.85
CA ASP A 123 -8.15 -23.85 -10.40
C ASP A 123 -8.74 -23.10 -9.20
N GLN A 124 -9.92 -22.51 -9.40
CA GLN A 124 -10.66 -21.82 -8.34
C GLN A 124 -11.09 -22.76 -7.20
N GLU A 125 -11.31 -24.05 -7.49
CA GLU A 125 -11.69 -25.04 -6.47
C GLU A 125 -10.50 -25.43 -5.59
N ALA A 126 -9.29 -25.43 -6.13
CA ALA A 126 -8.09 -25.74 -5.37
C ALA A 126 -7.64 -24.60 -4.45
N ALA A 127 -8.03 -23.37 -4.75
CA ALA A 127 -7.90 -22.23 -3.82
C ALA A 127 -8.64 -22.45 -2.49
N GLU A 128 -9.48 -23.47 -2.40
CA GLU A 128 -10.12 -23.91 -1.15
C GLU A 128 -9.13 -24.37 -0.06
N LYS A 129 -7.86 -24.60 -0.40
CA LYS A 129 -6.86 -25.13 0.54
C LYS A 129 -5.79 -24.12 0.93
N VAL A 130 -5.84 -22.88 0.45
CA VAL A 130 -4.79 -21.89 0.67
C VAL A 130 -5.25 -20.80 1.63
N ASP A 131 -4.58 -20.75 2.76
CA ASP A 131 -4.77 -19.75 3.83
C ASP A 131 -3.84 -18.54 3.70
N TRP A 132 -3.31 -18.29 2.52
CA TRP A 132 -2.46 -17.15 2.20
C TRP A 132 -3.17 -16.26 1.17
N ILE A 133 -3.21 -14.95 1.46
CA ILE A 133 -3.92 -14.00 0.62
C ILE A 133 -2.97 -13.08 -0.14
N VAL A 134 -3.42 -12.65 -1.31
CA VAL A 134 -2.85 -11.52 -2.03
C VAL A 134 -3.96 -10.49 -2.21
N ASP A 135 -3.72 -9.26 -1.80
CA ASP A 135 -4.67 -8.17 -1.99
C ASP A 135 -3.98 -6.94 -2.60
N TYR A 136 -4.76 -6.11 -3.24
CA TYR A 136 -4.28 -4.90 -3.90
C TYR A 136 -5.20 -3.73 -3.64
N TRP A 137 -4.62 -2.63 -3.18
CA TRP A 137 -5.30 -1.36 -3.03
C TRP A 137 -4.95 -0.46 -4.20
N SER A 138 -5.93 -0.20 -5.05
CA SER A 138 -5.84 0.73 -6.17
C SER A 138 -5.83 2.18 -5.67
N PRO A 139 -5.13 3.10 -6.35
CA PRO A 139 -5.24 4.53 -6.08
C PRO A 139 -6.60 5.10 -6.47
N ASP A 140 -7.37 4.37 -7.27
CA ASP A 140 -8.66 4.81 -7.78
C ASP A 140 -9.77 4.59 -6.77
N LEU A 141 -10.61 5.61 -6.60
CA LEU A 141 -11.81 5.53 -5.79
C LEU A 141 -12.98 5.00 -6.64
N ASP A 142 -13.71 4.04 -6.11
CA ASP A 142 -15.02 3.70 -6.67
C ASP A 142 -15.98 4.89 -6.52
N THR A 143 -16.51 5.37 -7.63
CA THR A 143 -17.52 6.44 -7.69
C THR A 143 -18.94 5.91 -7.64
N GLY A 144 -19.11 4.59 -7.52
CA GLY A 144 -20.40 3.93 -7.43
C GLY A 144 -21.16 4.26 -6.14
N SER A 145 -22.45 3.99 -6.17
CA SER A 145 -23.33 4.21 -5.02
C SER A 145 -23.07 3.21 -3.90
N PHE A 146 -23.11 3.66 -2.65
CA PHE A 146 -23.21 2.80 -1.47
C PHE A 146 -24.57 2.17 -1.26
N LYS A 147 -25.62 2.65 -1.96
CA LYS A 147 -26.99 2.18 -1.78
C LYS A 147 -27.14 0.73 -2.23
N ILE A 148 -27.81 -0.05 -1.42
CA ILE A 148 -28.24 -1.42 -1.74
C ILE A 148 -29.77 -1.48 -1.64
N SER A 149 -30.38 -2.27 -2.50
CA SER A 149 -31.85 -2.45 -2.53
C SER A 149 -32.32 -3.66 -1.75
N ASN A 150 -31.42 -4.62 -1.53
CA ASN A 150 -31.68 -5.87 -0.83
C ASN A 150 -30.42 -6.37 -0.15
N LEU A 151 -30.62 -7.14 0.91
CA LEU A 151 -29.52 -7.88 1.54
C LEU A 151 -29.33 -9.20 0.81
N SER A 152 -28.16 -9.43 0.25
CA SER A 152 -27.78 -10.69 -0.39
C SER A 152 -26.74 -11.44 0.43
N THR A 153 -26.82 -12.76 0.39
CA THR A 153 -25.86 -13.61 1.09
C THR A 153 -24.47 -13.51 0.45
N ILE A 154 -23.44 -13.58 1.28
CA ILE A 154 -22.07 -13.67 0.84
C ILE A 154 -21.84 -15.07 0.27
N ASN A 155 -21.43 -15.16 -1.00
CA ASN A 155 -21.04 -16.41 -1.62
C ASN A 155 -19.51 -16.57 -1.57
N PRO A 156 -18.98 -17.46 -0.73
CA PRO A 156 -17.55 -17.66 -0.61
C PRO A 156 -16.87 -18.15 -1.89
N GLN A 157 -17.58 -18.84 -2.77
CA GLN A 157 -17.00 -19.45 -3.98
C GLN A 157 -16.84 -18.49 -5.16
N ALA A 158 -17.63 -17.40 -5.20
CA ALA A 158 -17.70 -16.54 -6.39
C ALA A 158 -16.58 -15.48 -6.48
N GLN A 159 -15.66 -15.34 -5.50
CA GLN A 159 -14.98 -14.05 -5.32
C GLN A 159 -13.44 -14.06 -5.17
N MET A 160 -12.77 -15.19 -5.35
CA MET A 160 -11.31 -15.22 -5.14
C MET A 160 -10.49 -14.45 -6.19
N ASN A 161 -10.99 -14.26 -7.41
CA ASN A 161 -10.24 -13.62 -8.50
C ASN A 161 -10.64 -12.16 -8.80
N THR A 162 -11.72 -11.67 -8.24
CA THR A 162 -12.27 -10.35 -8.58
C THR A 162 -11.46 -9.15 -8.04
N PRO A 163 -10.84 -9.21 -6.86
CA PRO A 163 -10.14 -8.06 -6.28
C PRO A 163 -8.83 -7.69 -6.96
N PHE A 164 -8.23 -8.59 -7.74
CA PHE A 164 -7.01 -8.26 -8.47
C PHE A 164 -7.23 -7.33 -9.66
N LEU A 165 -8.47 -7.22 -10.11
CA LEU A 165 -8.82 -6.57 -11.38
C LEU A 165 -9.58 -5.27 -11.24
N LYS A 166 -10.19 -5.02 -10.08
CA LYS A 166 -11.09 -3.87 -9.90
C LYS A 166 -11.01 -3.29 -8.51
N THR A 167 -11.23 -1.99 -8.41
CA THR A 167 -11.59 -1.31 -7.18
C THR A 167 -12.78 -2.00 -6.55
N PHE A 168 -12.73 -2.25 -5.23
CA PHE A 168 -13.82 -2.87 -4.51
C PHE A 168 -15.04 -1.94 -4.50
N GLU A 169 -16.17 -2.41 -4.97
CA GLU A 169 -17.36 -1.58 -5.16
C GLU A 169 -17.94 -1.10 -3.82
N ASN A 170 -18.31 0.18 -3.75
CA ASN A 170 -18.92 0.78 -2.56
C ASN A 170 -20.19 0.05 -2.11
N SER A 171 -20.99 -0.44 -3.06
CA SER A 171 -22.16 -1.26 -2.77
C SER A 171 -21.81 -2.56 -2.05
N LYS A 172 -20.69 -3.18 -2.38
CA LYS A 172 -20.20 -4.40 -1.70
C LYS A 172 -19.69 -4.11 -0.30
N VAL A 173 -19.04 -2.96 -0.09
CA VAL A 173 -18.67 -2.48 1.25
C VAL A 173 -19.92 -2.38 2.12
N ASN A 174 -20.94 -1.69 1.65
CA ASN A 174 -22.19 -1.54 2.37
C ASN A 174 -22.90 -2.89 2.60
N GLN A 175 -22.95 -3.73 1.58
CA GLN A 175 -23.53 -5.08 1.66
C GLN A 175 -22.87 -5.91 2.77
N PHE A 176 -21.53 -5.86 2.86
CA PHE A 176 -20.79 -6.58 3.89
C PHE A 176 -21.12 -6.05 5.30
N ILE A 177 -21.11 -4.75 5.50
CA ILE A 177 -21.45 -4.12 6.78
C ILE A 177 -22.87 -4.50 7.21
N CYS A 178 -23.83 -4.43 6.29
CA CYS A 178 -25.22 -4.80 6.57
C CYS A 178 -25.38 -6.30 6.88
N ASN A 179 -24.62 -7.17 6.21
CA ASN A 179 -24.62 -8.60 6.52
C ASN A 179 -24.11 -8.88 7.93
N LEU A 180 -23.06 -8.19 8.38
CA LEU A 180 -22.55 -8.32 9.74
C LEU A 180 -23.58 -7.83 10.79
N ASP A 181 -24.26 -6.70 10.51
CA ASP A 181 -25.34 -6.22 11.37
C ASP A 181 -26.50 -7.21 11.44
N TYR A 182 -26.81 -7.89 10.35
CA TYR A 182 -27.83 -8.93 10.31
C TYR A 182 -27.41 -10.17 11.10
N LEU A 183 -26.19 -10.69 10.87
CA LEU A 183 -25.68 -11.89 11.55
C LEU A 183 -25.62 -11.73 13.07
N ARG A 184 -25.18 -10.59 13.57
CA ARG A 184 -25.12 -10.35 15.03
C ARG A 184 -26.50 -10.36 15.72
N GLY A 185 -27.57 -10.24 14.96
CA GLY A 185 -28.95 -10.36 15.42
C GLY A 185 -29.53 -11.76 15.28
N SER A 186 -28.74 -12.77 14.88
CA SER A 186 -29.22 -14.16 14.73
C SER A 186 -29.57 -14.79 16.09
N ASP A 187 -30.55 -15.69 16.06
CA ASP A 187 -30.89 -16.55 17.20
C ASP A 187 -29.92 -17.72 17.40
N LYS A 188 -29.09 -18.00 16.38
CA LYS A 188 -28.05 -19.02 16.47
C LYS A 188 -26.78 -18.41 17.05
N GLU A 189 -26.31 -18.93 18.15
CA GLU A 189 -25.16 -18.39 18.90
C GLU A 189 -23.88 -18.34 18.05
N GLU A 190 -23.64 -19.30 17.17
CA GLU A 190 -22.47 -19.32 16.29
C GLU A 190 -22.51 -18.15 15.28
N GLU A 191 -23.62 -17.97 14.57
CA GLU A 191 -23.81 -16.86 13.62
C GLU A 191 -23.75 -15.50 14.31
N LYS A 192 -24.36 -15.40 15.51
CA LYS A 192 -24.36 -14.20 16.33
C LYS A 192 -22.97 -13.84 16.80
N HIS A 193 -22.19 -14.81 17.27
CA HIS A 193 -20.81 -14.61 17.70
C HIS A 193 -19.93 -14.14 16.53
N GLU A 194 -20.02 -14.79 15.37
CA GLU A 194 -19.32 -14.41 14.15
C GLU A 194 -19.68 -12.98 13.73
N GLY A 195 -20.97 -12.68 13.62
CA GLY A 195 -21.44 -11.36 13.22
C GLY A 195 -21.02 -10.27 14.21
N GLN A 196 -21.10 -10.53 15.52
CA GLN A 196 -20.69 -9.57 16.55
C GLN A 196 -19.19 -9.30 16.52
N TYR A 197 -18.36 -10.35 16.44
CA TYR A 197 -16.90 -10.22 16.40
C TYR A 197 -16.45 -9.35 15.22
N LEU A 198 -16.90 -9.69 14.01
CA LEU A 198 -16.55 -8.94 12.81
C LEU A 198 -17.11 -7.52 12.80
N TYR A 199 -18.33 -7.34 13.30
CA TYR A 199 -18.94 -6.02 13.43
C TYR A 199 -18.14 -5.11 14.38
N ASP A 200 -17.69 -5.63 15.50
CA ASP A 200 -16.87 -4.88 16.46
C ASP A 200 -15.48 -4.56 15.89
N LEU A 201 -14.85 -5.52 15.20
CA LEU A 201 -13.60 -5.32 14.51
C LEU A 201 -13.72 -4.22 13.44
N LEU A 202 -14.73 -4.32 12.59
CA LEU A 202 -15.01 -3.35 11.54
C LEU A 202 -15.33 -1.97 12.13
N SER A 203 -16.14 -1.91 13.18
CA SER A 203 -16.46 -0.65 13.88
C SER A 203 -15.19 0.04 14.41
N SER A 204 -14.25 -0.73 14.97
CA SER A 204 -12.95 -0.22 15.43
C SER A 204 -12.09 0.29 14.30
N MET A 205 -11.99 -0.49 13.21
CA MET A 205 -11.24 -0.10 11.99
C MET A 205 -11.77 1.22 11.43
N LEU A 206 -13.08 1.33 11.33
CA LEU A 206 -13.74 2.49 10.77
C LEU A 206 -13.57 3.73 11.66
N SER A 207 -13.69 3.57 12.95
CA SER A 207 -13.48 4.67 13.91
C SER A 207 -12.04 5.18 13.85
N ASP A 208 -11.06 4.28 13.73
CA ASP A 208 -9.65 4.66 13.58
C ASP A 208 -9.34 5.33 12.23
N CYS A 209 -10.13 5.06 11.18
CA CYS A 209 -10.02 5.73 9.88
C CYS A 209 -10.65 7.13 9.86
N LEU A 210 -11.37 7.53 10.91
CA LEU A 210 -12.02 8.84 11.01
C LEU A 210 -11.20 9.76 11.92
N ALA A 211 -10.94 10.98 11.44
CA ALA A 211 -10.43 12.03 12.32
C ALA A 211 -11.62 12.60 13.12
N ASP A 212 -11.57 12.52 14.43
CA ASP A 212 -12.61 13.03 15.32
C ASP A 212 -14.00 12.41 15.02
N GLY A 213 -14.04 11.11 14.76
CA GLY A 213 -15.27 10.41 14.43
C GLY A 213 -15.30 8.95 14.87
N ARG A 214 -16.46 8.35 14.74
CA ARG A 214 -16.69 6.94 15.06
C ARG A 214 -17.81 6.35 14.23
N PHE A 215 -17.77 5.03 14.04
CA PHE A 215 -18.90 4.29 13.53
C PHE A 215 -20.01 4.21 14.59
N LEU A 216 -21.27 4.39 14.18
CA LEU A 216 -22.39 4.37 15.09
C LEU A 216 -23.19 3.07 15.00
N TYR A 217 -23.90 2.88 13.87
CA TYR A 217 -24.81 1.76 13.64
C TYR A 217 -25.18 1.65 12.17
N VAL A 218 -25.90 0.60 11.82
CA VAL A 218 -26.55 0.48 10.50
C VAL A 218 -28.02 0.90 10.63
N ALA A 219 -28.40 1.92 9.86
CA ALA A 219 -29.79 2.34 9.75
C ALA A 219 -30.55 1.30 8.90
N ARG A 220 -31.24 0.36 9.56
CA ARG A 220 -31.82 -0.84 8.93
C ARG A 220 -32.89 -0.54 7.87
N LYS A 221 -33.65 0.55 8.01
CA LYS A 221 -34.65 0.94 7.00
C LYS A 221 -34.04 1.40 5.69
N SER A 222 -32.92 2.08 5.74
CA SER A 222 -32.18 2.57 4.56
C SER A 222 -31.03 1.66 4.15
N MET A 223 -30.71 0.64 4.96
CA MET A 223 -29.55 -0.20 4.81
C MET A 223 -28.25 0.62 4.60
N MET A 224 -28.09 1.66 5.43
CA MET A 224 -26.97 2.60 5.32
C MET A 224 -26.21 2.66 6.65
N PRO A 225 -24.89 2.44 6.66
CA PRO A 225 -24.07 2.68 7.82
C PRO A 225 -24.03 4.15 8.19
N MET A 226 -24.15 4.43 9.49
CA MET A 226 -24.12 5.78 10.05
C MET A 226 -22.84 5.99 10.84
N VAL A 227 -22.27 7.17 10.69
CA VAL A 227 -21.04 7.59 11.35
C VAL A 227 -21.25 8.92 12.06
N GLU A 228 -20.46 9.18 13.09
CA GLU A 228 -20.38 10.50 13.72
C GLU A 228 -19.03 11.13 13.34
N VAL A 229 -19.06 12.36 12.89
CA VAL A 229 -17.85 13.15 12.63
C VAL A 229 -18.04 14.54 13.23
N ARG A 230 -17.15 14.94 14.12
CA ARG A 230 -17.21 16.23 14.84
C ARG A 230 -18.58 16.47 15.53
N GLY A 231 -19.12 15.42 16.15
CA GLY A 231 -20.39 15.48 16.85
C GLY A 231 -21.64 15.52 15.96
N LYS A 232 -21.48 15.34 14.65
CA LYS A 232 -22.61 15.27 13.71
C LYS A 232 -22.76 13.85 13.15
N GLU A 233 -23.97 13.34 13.26
CA GLU A 233 -24.34 12.07 12.63
C GLU A 233 -24.61 12.27 11.13
N LEU A 234 -24.02 11.40 10.30
CA LEU A 234 -24.22 11.41 8.86
C LEU A 234 -24.09 9.99 8.29
N PRO A 235 -24.70 9.73 7.14
CA PRO A 235 -24.53 8.47 6.45
C PRO A 235 -23.12 8.35 5.88
N LEU A 236 -22.63 7.11 5.77
CA LEU A 236 -21.27 6.77 5.31
C LEU A 236 -20.91 7.42 3.97
N ASP A 237 -21.86 7.49 3.02
CA ASP A 237 -21.66 8.05 1.68
C ASP A 237 -21.42 9.58 1.66
N LYS A 238 -21.51 10.23 2.81
CA LYS A 238 -21.24 11.67 2.98
C LYS A 238 -19.86 11.98 3.56
N LEU A 239 -19.03 10.97 3.79
CA LEU A 239 -17.65 11.16 4.21
C LEU A 239 -16.81 11.81 3.11
N SER A 240 -15.65 12.37 3.48
CA SER A 240 -14.66 12.84 2.52
C SER A 240 -14.14 11.70 1.64
N MET A 241 -13.70 12.02 0.41
CA MET A 241 -13.16 11.01 -0.51
C MET A 241 -12.00 10.22 0.08
N GLY A 242 -11.09 10.88 0.82
CA GLY A 242 -9.98 10.21 1.48
C GLY A 242 -10.43 9.21 2.54
N ASN A 243 -11.43 9.57 3.35
CA ASN A 243 -11.99 8.65 4.34
C ASN A 243 -12.71 7.49 3.67
N LEU A 244 -13.49 7.74 2.59
CA LEU A 244 -14.18 6.69 1.85
C LEU A 244 -13.22 5.71 1.18
N LEU A 245 -12.15 6.20 0.57
CA LEU A 245 -11.14 5.34 -0.05
C LEU A 245 -10.47 4.44 1.00
N LEU A 246 -10.01 5.04 2.09
CA LEU A 246 -9.39 4.31 3.19
C LEU A 246 -10.32 3.25 3.77
N PHE A 247 -11.57 3.60 3.98
CA PHE A 247 -12.63 2.74 4.45
C PHE A 247 -12.87 1.54 3.52
N ASN A 248 -13.04 1.83 2.23
CA ASN A 248 -13.21 0.81 1.20
C ASN A 248 -12.06 -0.19 1.23
N HIS A 249 -10.84 0.27 1.30
CA HIS A 249 -9.65 -0.57 1.33
C HIS A 249 -9.60 -1.50 2.55
N PHE A 250 -9.82 -0.96 3.75
CA PHE A 250 -9.83 -1.79 4.97
C PHE A 250 -10.95 -2.84 4.94
N VAL A 251 -12.15 -2.44 4.53
CA VAL A 251 -13.29 -3.37 4.43
C VAL A 251 -13.04 -4.43 3.37
N SER A 252 -12.48 -4.07 2.22
CA SER A 252 -12.20 -5.02 1.14
C SER A 252 -11.21 -6.11 1.57
N THR A 253 -10.15 -5.73 2.28
CA THR A 253 -9.17 -6.69 2.80
C THR A 253 -9.78 -7.59 3.87
N LEU A 254 -10.55 -7.03 4.81
CA LEU A 254 -11.26 -7.82 5.82
C LEU A 254 -12.26 -8.80 5.17
N TYR A 255 -13.02 -8.33 4.17
CA TYR A 255 -13.95 -9.15 3.42
C TYR A 255 -13.27 -10.35 2.75
N ARG A 256 -12.10 -10.12 2.10
CA ARG A 256 -11.31 -11.19 1.51
C ARG A 256 -10.84 -12.20 2.56
N MET A 257 -10.31 -11.72 3.68
CA MET A 257 -9.89 -12.59 4.78
C MET A 257 -11.06 -13.40 5.35
N TYR A 258 -12.23 -12.78 5.46
CA TYR A 258 -13.44 -13.45 5.91
C TYR A 258 -13.86 -14.57 4.95
N ILE A 259 -13.86 -14.34 3.64
CA ILE A 259 -14.16 -15.38 2.64
C ILE A 259 -13.20 -16.56 2.74
N VAL A 260 -11.90 -16.30 2.86
CA VAL A 260 -10.90 -17.36 3.04
C VAL A 260 -11.14 -18.11 4.34
N SER A 261 -11.43 -17.41 5.43
CA SER A 261 -11.71 -18.04 6.72
C SER A 261 -12.93 -18.95 6.69
N GLN A 262 -14.00 -18.56 5.99
CA GLN A 262 -15.19 -19.36 5.81
C GLN A 262 -14.91 -20.67 5.04
N ARG A 263 -14.12 -20.58 3.98
CA ARG A 263 -13.73 -21.77 3.19
C ARG A 263 -12.88 -22.77 3.96
N LEU A 264 -11.96 -22.26 4.75
CA LEU A 264 -10.98 -23.06 5.49
C LEU A 264 -11.41 -23.38 6.92
N HIS A 265 -12.61 -22.98 7.30
CA HIS A 265 -13.13 -23.12 8.68
C HIS A 265 -12.14 -22.58 9.73
N ILE A 266 -11.54 -21.42 9.43
CA ILE A 266 -10.64 -20.73 10.36
C ILE A 266 -11.48 -20.04 11.43
N PRO A 267 -11.12 -20.17 12.73
CA PRO A 267 -11.82 -19.45 13.80
C PRO A 267 -11.90 -17.95 13.54
N ILE A 268 -13.07 -17.37 13.83
CA ILE A 268 -13.34 -15.97 13.49
C ILE A 268 -12.38 -14.99 14.15
N GLU A 269 -11.87 -15.33 15.33
CA GLU A 269 -10.87 -14.54 16.06
C GLU A 269 -9.51 -14.47 15.38
N GLN A 270 -9.27 -15.30 14.38
CA GLN A 270 -8.05 -15.35 13.59
C GLN A 270 -8.22 -14.73 12.20
N VAL A 271 -9.42 -14.27 11.83
CA VAL A 271 -9.75 -13.82 10.48
C VAL A 271 -8.78 -12.75 9.97
N ASN A 272 -8.53 -11.72 10.76
CA ASN A 272 -7.66 -10.61 10.38
C ASN A 272 -6.15 -10.87 10.64
N ARG A 273 -5.79 -12.10 11.00
CA ARG A 273 -4.42 -12.55 11.22
C ARG A 273 -3.93 -13.52 10.16
N LEU A 274 -4.66 -13.66 9.06
CA LEU A 274 -4.20 -14.43 7.92
C LEU A 274 -2.91 -13.84 7.34
N HIS A 275 -2.03 -14.73 6.91
CA HIS A 275 -0.81 -14.33 6.23
C HIS A 275 -1.08 -14.00 4.77
N GLY A 276 -0.27 -13.13 4.21
CA GLY A 276 -0.40 -12.74 2.81
C GLY A 276 0.48 -11.57 2.41
N VAL A 277 0.19 -11.04 1.24
CA VAL A 277 0.82 -9.85 0.68
C VAL A 277 -0.25 -8.81 0.39
N LEU A 278 -0.03 -7.59 0.82
CA LEU A 278 -0.84 -6.43 0.47
C LEU A 278 0.00 -5.47 -0.37
N LEU A 279 -0.43 -5.30 -1.61
CA LEU A 279 0.14 -4.37 -2.56
C LEU A 279 -0.68 -3.08 -2.54
N ILE A 280 -0.05 -1.94 -2.33
CA ILE A 280 -0.75 -0.65 -2.23
C ILE A 280 -0.12 0.34 -3.21
N ASP A 281 -0.91 0.78 -4.18
CA ASP A 281 -0.48 1.78 -5.15
C ASP A 281 -0.88 3.19 -4.68
N GLU A 282 0.09 4.10 -4.66
CA GLU A 282 -0.08 5.49 -4.22
C GLU A 282 -0.81 5.60 -2.86
N ILE A 283 -0.23 4.99 -1.84
CA ILE A 283 -0.84 4.86 -0.50
C ILE A 283 -1.28 6.20 0.10
N GLU A 284 -0.65 7.31 -0.28
CA GLU A 284 -0.98 8.67 0.15
C GLU A 284 -2.18 9.28 -0.56
N ASN A 285 -2.69 8.66 -1.62
CA ASN A 285 -3.70 9.26 -2.48
C ASN A 285 -4.94 9.69 -1.69
N HIS A 286 -5.37 10.93 -1.89
CA HIS A 286 -6.47 11.58 -1.16
C HIS A 286 -6.30 11.71 0.37
N LEU A 287 -5.13 11.36 0.93
CA LEU A 287 -4.87 11.45 2.36
C LEU A 287 -4.17 12.77 2.74
N HIS A 288 -4.67 13.40 3.80
CA HIS A 288 -3.96 14.52 4.43
C HIS A 288 -2.62 14.04 5.02
N PRO A 289 -1.52 14.85 5.03
CA PRO A 289 -0.20 14.45 5.53
C PRO A 289 -0.20 13.79 6.91
N LYS A 290 -1.07 14.20 7.81
CA LYS A 290 -1.24 13.57 9.13
C LYS A 290 -1.66 12.10 9.02
N TRP A 291 -2.47 11.75 8.02
CA TRP A 291 -2.90 10.38 7.74
C TRP A 291 -1.82 9.58 7.03
N GLN A 292 -1.08 10.21 6.14
CA GLN A 292 0.04 9.57 5.44
C GLN A 292 1.08 9.02 6.42
N ARG A 293 1.27 9.66 7.57
CA ARG A 293 2.15 9.15 8.65
C ARG A 293 1.57 7.99 9.44
N LYS A 294 0.24 7.82 9.45
CA LYS A 294 -0.45 6.85 10.30
C LYS A 294 -0.91 5.59 9.57
N ILE A 295 -1.10 5.68 8.26
CA ILE A 295 -1.78 4.64 7.49
C ILE A 295 -1.10 3.28 7.58
N ILE A 296 0.22 3.22 7.48
CA ILE A 296 0.98 1.95 7.58
C ILE A 296 0.80 1.34 8.96
N GLY A 297 0.92 2.13 10.02
CA GLY A 297 0.70 1.66 11.39
C GLY A 297 -0.73 1.14 11.62
N LEU A 298 -1.74 1.77 11.01
CA LEU A 298 -3.12 1.27 11.06
C LEU A 298 -3.27 -0.06 10.32
N ILE A 299 -2.68 -0.20 9.14
CA ILE A 299 -2.70 -1.47 8.40
C ILE A 299 -2.05 -2.58 9.22
N GLN A 300 -0.87 -2.34 9.80
CA GLN A 300 -0.18 -3.31 10.65
C GLN A 300 -0.94 -3.65 11.93
N LYS A 301 -1.67 -2.68 12.50
CA LYS A 301 -2.53 -2.91 13.67
C LYS A 301 -3.64 -3.92 13.37
N TYR A 302 -4.31 -3.77 12.23
CA TYR A 302 -5.47 -4.58 11.88
C TYR A 302 -5.14 -5.84 11.09
N PHE A 303 -4.05 -5.81 10.33
CA PHE A 303 -3.58 -6.92 9.48
C PHE A 303 -2.10 -7.22 9.75
N PRO A 304 -1.74 -7.68 10.95
CA PRO A 304 -0.34 -7.73 11.41
C PRO A 304 0.53 -8.73 10.64
N ASN A 305 -0.07 -9.66 9.92
CA ASN A 305 0.65 -10.75 9.24
C ASN A 305 0.77 -10.55 7.72
N LEU A 306 0.33 -9.40 7.21
CA LEU A 306 0.51 -9.06 5.80
C LEU A 306 1.90 -8.47 5.54
N GLN A 307 2.55 -8.96 4.50
CA GLN A 307 3.73 -8.33 3.93
C GLN A 307 3.28 -7.13 3.10
N LEU A 308 3.76 -5.93 3.44
CA LEU A 308 3.34 -4.70 2.77
C LEU A 308 4.36 -4.30 1.72
N ILE A 309 3.89 -4.07 0.49
CA ILE A 309 4.67 -3.48 -0.61
C ILE A 309 3.86 -2.30 -1.13
N VAL A 310 4.38 -1.10 -0.94
CA VAL A 310 3.64 0.14 -1.19
C VAL A 310 4.40 1.03 -2.15
N THR A 311 3.68 1.72 -3.05
CA THR A 311 4.22 2.83 -3.81
C THR A 311 3.79 4.15 -3.21
N THR A 312 4.63 5.17 -3.31
CA THR A 312 4.34 6.48 -2.77
C THR A 312 5.17 7.58 -3.43
N HIS A 313 4.60 8.78 -3.47
CA HIS A 313 5.30 10.04 -3.74
C HIS A 313 5.48 10.89 -2.47
N SER A 314 5.05 10.38 -1.32
CA SER A 314 5.05 11.14 -0.08
C SER A 314 6.28 10.88 0.78
N PRO A 315 7.04 11.91 1.11
CA PRO A 315 8.13 11.80 2.08
C PRO A 315 7.59 11.45 3.48
N PHE A 316 6.34 11.80 3.79
CA PHE A 316 5.70 11.45 5.06
C PHE A 316 5.47 9.94 5.20
N VAL A 317 5.24 9.24 4.11
CA VAL A 317 5.12 7.77 4.10
C VAL A 317 6.48 7.12 4.24
N VAL A 318 7.48 7.60 3.48
CA VAL A 318 8.86 7.07 3.50
C VAL A 318 9.46 7.14 4.91
N THR A 319 9.15 8.19 5.68
CA THR A 319 9.68 8.40 7.04
C THR A 319 8.78 7.89 8.16
N ALA A 320 7.63 7.29 7.83
CA ALA A 320 6.64 6.88 8.83
C ALA A 320 6.94 5.54 9.51
N VAL A 321 7.90 4.76 9.01
CA VAL A 321 8.12 3.37 9.41
C VAL A 321 9.57 3.15 9.81
N ASP A 322 9.77 2.64 11.03
CA ASP A 322 11.11 2.35 11.56
C ASP A 322 11.79 1.16 10.86
N ASN A 323 11.01 0.13 10.53
CA ASN A 323 11.47 -1.06 9.81
C ASN A 323 10.96 -1.03 8.37
N SER A 324 11.70 -0.38 7.49
CA SER A 324 11.37 -0.24 6.08
C SER A 324 12.52 -0.63 5.17
N LYS A 325 12.19 -1.04 3.95
CA LYS A 325 13.11 -1.18 2.84
C LYS A 325 12.67 -0.25 1.74
N VAL A 326 13.51 0.72 1.39
CA VAL A 326 13.17 1.83 0.49
C VAL A 326 13.87 1.67 -0.84
N PHE A 327 13.06 1.65 -1.92
CA PHE A 327 13.53 1.62 -3.30
C PHE A 327 13.10 2.88 -4.03
N VAL A 328 13.96 3.31 -4.96
CA VAL A 328 13.68 4.44 -5.84
C VAL A 328 13.71 3.98 -7.28
N CYS A 329 12.64 4.29 -8.02
CA CYS A 329 12.61 4.15 -9.46
C CYS A 329 13.14 5.43 -10.11
N VAL A 330 14.22 5.32 -10.86
CA VAL A 330 14.90 6.45 -11.52
C VAL A 330 14.81 6.26 -13.04
N SER A 331 14.31 7.30 -13.73
CA SER A 331 14.30 7.32 -15.19
C SER A 331 15.69 7.60 -15.72
N ARG A 332 16.12 6.80 -16.69
CA ARG A 332 17.32 7.02 -17.52
C ARG A 332 16.89 7.43 -18.93
N THR A 333 17.83 7.52 -19.86
CA THR A 333 17.55 7.97 -21.23
C THR A 333 16.57 7.06 -21.96
N ASP A 334 16.67 5.74 -21.79
CA ASP A 334 15.92 4.72 -22.54
C ASP A 334 15.24 3.65 -21.65
N HIS A 335 15.47 3.68 -20.35
CA HIS A 335 14.91 2.72 -19.39
C HIS A 335 14.74 3.35 -18.01
N SER A 336 14.20 2.60 -17.07
CA SER A 336 14.21 2.94 -15.63
C SER A 336 15.05 1.94 -14.86
N GLU A 337 15.62 2.41 -13.76
CA GLU A 337 16.38 1.60 -12.80
C GLU A 337 15.67 1.59 -11.44
N ILE A 338 15.85 0.50 -10.71
CA ILE A 338 15.40 0.37 -9.32
C ILE A 338 16.64 0.38 -8.42
N LEU A 339 16.72 1.36 -7.55
CA LEU A 339 17.85 1.53 -6.61
C LEU A 339 17.39 1.28 -5.19
N ASP A 340 18.14 0.46 -4.45
CA ASP A 340 17.96 0.31 -3.01
C ASP A 340 18.61 1.51 -2.31
N VAL A 341 17.80 2.31 -1.64
CA VAL A 341 18.21 3.52 -0.92
C VAL A 341 17.87 3.45 0.56
N THR A 342 17.67 2.26 1.09
CA THR A 342 17.24 2.03 2.48
C THR A 342 18.15 2.74 3.48
N GLU A 343 19.47 2.62 3.33
CA GLU A 343 20.44 3.25 4.22
C GLU A 343 20.41 4.78 4.15
N SER A 344 20.04 5.33 2.98
CA SER A 344 20.02 6.78 2.74
C SER A 344 18.75 7.47 3.21
N TYR A 345 17.61 6.74 3.28
CA TYR A 345 16.30 7.34 3.55
C TYR A 345 15.57 6.77 4.77
N SER A 346 16.00 5.63 5.28
CA SER A 346 15.41 5.04 6.49
C SER A 346 15.71 5.91 7.70
N ASN A 347 14.67 6.20 8.48
CA ASN A 347 14.76 6.98 9.73
C ASN A 347 15.28 8.42 9.58
N LEU A 348 15.24 9.01 8.39
CA LEU A 348 15.53 10.42 8.18
C LEU A 348 14.33 11.32 8.50
N PRO A 349 14.56 12.59 8.90
CA PRO A 349 13.49 13.58 8.96
C PRO A 349 12.95 13.92 7.56
N VAL A 350 11.68 14.35 7.51
CA VAL A 350 10.97 14.62 6.25
C VAL A 350 11.67 15.67 5.39
N ASP A 351 12.23 16.70 6.01
CA ASP A 351 12.94 17.79 5.34
C ASP A 351 14.25 17.32 4.69
N GLU A 352 14.95 16.39 5.30
CA GLU A 352 16.15 15.77 4.69
C GLU A 352 15.77 14.86 3.51
N VAL A 353 14.68 14.09 3.63
CA VAL A 353 14.18 13.27 2.53
C VAL A 353 13.73 14.16 1.35
N LEU A 354 13.04 15.26 1.60
CA LEU A 354 12.63 16.23 0.58
C LEU A 354 13.81 16.90 -0.13
N SER A 355 14.90 17.13 0.59
CA SER A 355 16.12 17.71 0.03
C SER A 355 16.96 16.73 -0.78
N GLY A 356 16.62 15.44 -0.71
CA GLY A 356 17.31 14.37 -1.44
C GLY A 356 17.00 14.36 -2.93
N ALA A 357 17.92 13.83 -3.72
CA ALA A 357 17.84 13.77 -5.18
C ALA A 357 16.57 13.06 -5.71
N VAL A 358 15.95 12.20 -4.90
CA VAL A 358 14.74 11.42 -5.24
C VAL A 358 13.50 12.29 -5.36
N PHE A 359 13.37 13.30 -4.51
CA PHE A 359 12.22 14.21 -4.50
C PHE A 359 12.50 15.50 -5.29
N GLY A 360 13.57 15.51 -6.13
CA GLY A 360 13.86 16.59 -7.07
C GLY A 360 14.50 17.82 -6.43
N GLU A 361 15.24 17.65 -5.33
CA GLU A 361 15.89 18.74 -4.63
C GLU A 361 14.91 19.91 -4.35
N VAL A 362 13.69 19.58 -3.97
CA VAL A 362 12.70 20.60 -3.57
C VAL A 362 13.21 21.23 -2.29
N GLY A 363 13.92 22.32 -2.46
CA GLY A 363 14.39 23.10 -1.32
C GLY A 363 13.22 23.49 -0.41
N PRO A 364 13.42 23.61 0.91
CA PRO A 364 12.35 23.90 1.88
C PRO A 364 11.75 25.31 1.69
N PHE A 365 12.31 26.10 0.79
CA PHE A 365 11.93 27.47 0.55
C PHE A 365 11.38 27.69 -0.87
N ASN A 366 10.53 28.71 -1.02
CA ASN A 366 10.10 29.16 -2.34
C ASN A 366 11.32 29.68 -3.16
N THR A 367 11.15 29.74 -4.48
CA THR A 367 12.21 30.10 -5.43
C THR A 367 12.94 31.40 -5.07
N GLN A 368 12.22 32.40 -4.57
CA GLN A 368 12.81 33.70 -4.20
C GLN A 368 13.76 33.56 -3.00
N ILE A 369 13.34 32.88 -1.95
CA ILE A 369 14.15 32.62 -0.76
C ILE A 369 15.33 31.70 -1.08
N ALA A 370 15.11 30.66 -1.85
CA ALA A 370 16.17 29.74 -2.30
C ALA A 370 17.25 30.45 -3.10
N ASP A 371 16.88 31.37 -4.01
CA ASP A 371 17.83 32.20 -4.77
C ASP A 371 18.59 33.16 -3.88
N LEU A 372 17.96 33.76 -2.89
CA LEU A 372 18.62 34.62 -1.93
C LEU A 372 19.62 33.87 -1.06
N LEU A 373 19.26 32.68 -0.59
CA LEU A 373 20.16 31.81 0.19
C LEU A 373 21.37 31.36 -0.63
N ARG A 374 21.16 30.99 -1.90
CA ARG A 374 22.25 30.62 -2.82
C ARG A 374 23.20 31.81 -3.07
N LYS A 375 22.65 33.02 -3.33
CA LYS A 375 23.45 34.23 -3.51
C LYS A 375 24.22 34.59 -2.25
N ARG A 376 23.61 34.40 -1.06
CA ARG A 376 24.28 34.61 0.22
C ARG A 376 25.47 33.65 0.39
N LYS A 377 25.27 32.38 0.06
CA LYS A 377 26.34 31.37 0.11
C LYS A 377 27.52 31.77 -0.78
N ASN A 378 27.25 32.12 -2.02
CA ASN A 378 28.30 32.58 -2.95
C ASN A 378 29.05 33.84 -2.44
N ALA A 379 28.31 34.81 -1.92
CA ALA A 379 28.92 36.03 -1.33
C ALA A 379 29.79 35.68 -0.13
N ALA A 380 29.39 34.73 0.71
CA ALA A 380 30.20 34.26 1.83
C ALA A 380 31.49 33.56 1.38
N GLU A 381 31.41 32.70 0.36
CA GLU A 381 32.55 32.01 -0.23
C GLU A 381 33.54 32.96 -0.90
N GLU A 382 33.03 34.03 -1.50
CA GLU A 382 33.83 35.14 -2.10
C GLU A 382 34.33 36.13 -1.07
N GLY A 383 33.95 36.02 0.19
CA GLY A 383 34.33 36.95 1.26
C GLY A 383 33.68 38.36 1.16
N ASN A 384 32.60 38.48 0.36
CA ASN A 384 31.89 39.73 0.13
C ASN A 384 30.85 40.02 1.23
N LYS A 385 31.29 40.54 2.35
CA LYS A 385 30.43 40.84 3.51
C LYS A 385 29.31 41.85 3.21
N GLU A 386 29.55 42.83 2.36
CA GLU A 386 28.57 43.89 2.04
C GLU A 386 27.34 43.28 1.31
N GLU A 387 27.58 42.43 0.34
CA GLU A 387 26.50 41.69 -0.37
C GLU A 387 25.81 40.69 0.53
N GLN A 388 26.56 39.99 1.40
CA GLN A 388 26.00 39.09 2.39
C GLN A 388 25.03 39.82 3.33
N ASP A 389 25.41 40.91 3.94
CA ASP A 389 24.58 41.72 4.85
C ASP A 389 23.32 42.25 4.17
N LYS A 390 23.44 42.65 2.91
CA LYS A 390 22.32 43.13 2.10
C LYS A 390 21.28 42.01 1.82
N ILE A 391 21.76 40.80 1.55
CA ILE A 391 20.88 39.63 1.33
C ILE A 391 20.22 39.20 2.65
N GLU A 392 20.95 39.17 3.76
CA GLU A 392 20.41 38.86 5.08
C GLU A 392 19.31 39.83 5.51
N LYS A 393 19.50 41.13 5.25
CA LYS A 393 18.46 42.14 5.48
C LYS A 393 17.20 41.86 4.66
N LYS A 394 17.33 41.44 3.39
CA LYS A 394 16.20 41.06 2.55
C LYS A 394 15.47 39.81 3.09
N LEU A 395 16.21 38.79 3.54
CA LEU A 395 15.61 37.58 4.15
C LEU A 395 14.84 37.94 5.41
N LEU A 396 15.38 38.82 6.27
CA LEU A 396 14.70 39.33 7.46
C LEU A 396 13.43 40.12 7.13
N GLU A 397 13.46 40.95 6.07
CA GLU A 397 12.27 41.68 5.59
C GLU A 397 11.17 40.70 5.08
N LEU A 398 11.53 39.57 4.45
CA LEU A 398 10.59 38.58 3.95
C LEU A 398 9.97 37.74 5.08
N ASN A 399 10.73 37.37 6.09
CA ASN A 399 10.23 36.66 7.27
C ASN A 399 11.14 36.87 8.49
N SER A 400 10.88 37.94 9.22
CA SER A 400 11.65 38.30 10.42
C SER A 400 11.53 37.30 11.55
N SER A 401 10.38 36.58 11.66
CA SER A 401 10.15 35.57 12.68
C SER A 401 10.99 34.33 12.46
N TYR A 402 11.19 33.93 11.20
CA TYR A 402 11.98 32.76 10.85
C TYR A 402 13.48 33.08 10.79
N PHE A 403 13.87 34.07 9.99
CA PHE A 403 15.28 34.42 9.77
C PHE A 403 15.94 35.20 10.92
N GLY A 404 15.15 35.77 11.83
CA GLY A 404 15.65 36.46 13.01
C GLY A 404 16.13 35.56 14.14
N PHE A 405 15.71 34.31 14.18
CA PHE A 405 16.10 33.34 15.19
C PHE A 405 17.12 32.30 14.70
N LEU A 406 17.38 32.25 13.42
CA LEU A 406 18.31 31.29 12.84
C LEU A 406 19.70 31.90 12.72
N ASP A 407 20.69 31.19 13.23
CA ASP A 407 22.07 31.45 12.84
C ASP A 407 22.22 31.02 11.38
N LEU A 408 22.12 32.01 10.48
CA LEU A 408 22.21 31.82 9.04
C LEU A 408 23.52 31.15 8.59
N SER A 409 24.52 31.09 9.45
CA SER A 409 25.75 30.34 9.20
C SER A 409 25.59 28.83 9.30
N SER A 410 24.63 28.34 10.11
CA SER A 410 24.33 26.92 10.27
C SER A 410 23.44 26.31 9.15
N MET A 411 22.76 27.18 8.38
CA MET A 411 21.92 26.75 7.26
C MET A 411 22.70 26.43 5.96
N LEU A 412 24.02 26.59 5.99
CA LEU A 412 24.89 26.52 4.82
C LEU A 412 25.94 25.38 4.90
N ALA A 413 25.78 24.48 5.90
CA ALA A 413 26.67 23.35 6.08
C ALA A 413 26.26 22.15 5.14
#